data_d15454a0caa9af37c91f0e16aaa2ffb2
#
_entry.id   d15454a0caa9af37c91f0e16aaa2ffb2
#
_cell.length_a   1.000
_cell.length_b   1.000
_cell.length_c   1.000
_cell.angle_alpha   90.00
_cell.angle_beta   90.00
_cell.angle_gamma   90.00
#
_symmetry.space_group_name_H-M   'P 1'
#
loop_
_entity.id
_entity.type
_entity.pdbx_description
1 polymer ?
#
loop_
_entity_poly.entity_id
_entity_poly.type
_entity_poly.pdbx_seq_one_letter_code
_entity_poly.pdbx_strand_id
1 'polypeptide(L)'
;LGGTAFSVTSGSYANSETISSVTLDSVANYDSSTTQGVGSYADDLSIAAAVGADGFVTGNYAITYDAGDLTIDPRPITLRANDRSKIYGDTLTLGTTSFSLTSGSYANSESVSSVALASVSNYDSSTTQAVGNYANEISISSAVAAGGFVTGNYAITYDAGDLTIDQRAITLSAADQSKIYGDALSLGSSAFSKTVGTYANSELATSVSLTSTNSYDSSTTQSVGSYEDEISISSATGTGGFLESNYDISYTSADLIINKRPIELTAGDQTKIYGDSLNLGSSNFSLT
;
A
#
# COMPACT_ATOMS: atom_id res chain seq x y z
N LEU A 1 -31.61 37.50 -3.23
CA LEU A 1 -30.84 38.65 -2.74
C LEU A 1 -31.45 39.18 -1.44
N GLY A 2 -30.62 39.50 -0.43
CA GLY A 2 -31.11 40.00 0.87
C GLY A 2 -31.48 41.48 0.80
N GLY A 3 -32.74 41.85 1.13
CA GLY A 3 -33.24 43.21 1.04
C GLY A 3 -32.59 44.21 2.06
N THR A 4 -31.64 43.75 2.87
CA THR A 4 -30.91 44.60 3.83
C THR A 4 -29.44 44.86 3.41
N ALA A 5 -29.01 44.35 2.25
CA ALA A 5 -27.67 44.56 1.70
C ALA A 5 -27.59 45.87 0.91
N PHE A 6 -27.76 47.00 1.57
CA PHE A 6 -27.63 48.33 1.01
C PHE A 6 -27.03 49.31 2.06
N SER A 7 -26.56 50.45 1.59
CA SER A 7 -26.14 51.57 2.45
C SER A 7 -26.56 52.90 1.86
N VAL A 8 -26.83 53.89 2.73
CA VAL A 8 -27.05 55.27 2.29
C VAL A 8 -25.70 55.96 2.21
N THR A 9 -25.27 56.27 0.97
CA THR A 9 -23.93 56.80 0.70
C THR A 9 -23.87 58.33 0.75
N SER A 10 -25.03 59.00 0.56
CA SER A 10 -25.14 60.47 0.65
C SER A 10 -26.54 60.87 1.08
N GLY A 11 -26.68 62.11 1.59
CA GLY A 11 -27.93 62.66 2.08
C GLY A 11 -28.26 62.23 3.51
N SER A 12 -29.45 62.59 3.96
CA SER A 12 -29.95 62.25 5.31
C SER A 12 -31.46 62.07 5.29
N TYR A 13 -31.98 61.26 6.18
CA TYR A 13 -33.40 61.12 6.43
C TYR A 13 -33.96 62.34 7.19
N ALA A 14 -35.22 62.68 6.97
CA ALA A 14 -35.97 63.63 7.76
C ALA A 14 -36.72 62.90 8.90
N ASN A 15 -37.09 63.62 9.96
CA ASN A 15 -38.05 63.17 10.98
C ASN A 15 -37.78 61.79 11.60
N SER A 16 -36.51 61.34 11.68
CA SER A 16 -36.12 60.01 12.14
C SER A 16 -36.67 58.86 11.27
N GLU A 17 -37.10 59.14 10.05
CA GLU A 17 -37.50 58.15 9.05
C GLU A 17 -36.30 57.27 8.64
N THR A 18 -36.57 56.07 8.14
CA THR A 18 -35.50 55.14 7.69
C THR A 18 -35.97 54.32 6.50
N ILE A 19 -35.00 53.81 5.70
CA ILE A 19 -35.23 52.71 4.75
C ILE A 19 -34.92 51.42 5.49
N SER A 20 -35.88 50.51 5.56
CA SER A 20 -35.75 49.22 6.23
C SER A 20 -35.23 48.13 5.30
N SER A 21 -35.55 48.22 4.02
CA SER A 21 -35.10 47.27 3.02
C SER A 21 -35.14 47.85 1.61
N VAL A 22 -34.49 47.17 0.71
CA VAL A 22 -34.55 47.46 -0.74
C VAL A 22 -34.92 46.19 -1.53
N THR A 23 -35.50 46.37 -2.68
CA THR A 23 -35.60 45.25 -3.65
C THR A 23 -34.36 45.28 -4.51
N LEU A 24 -33.56 44.20 -4.38
CA LEU A 24 -32.38 44.00 -5.23
C LEU A 24 -32.72 43.11 -6.40
N ASP A 25 -32.09 43.37 -7.53
CA ASP A 25 -32.22 42.58 -8.75
C ASP A 25 -30.84 42.39 -9.39
N SER A 26 -30.59 41.26 -10.01
CA SER A 26 -29.38 41.03 -10.81
C SER A 26 -29.67 41.35 -12.26
N VAL A 27 -28.96 42.33 -12.80
CA VAL A 27 -29.20 42.87 -14.17
C VAL A 27 -29.04 41.75 -15.22
N ALA A 28 -28.08 40.87 -15.04
CA ALA A 28 -27.79 39.75 -15.93
C ALA A 28 -28.39 38.40 -15.44
N ASN A 29 -29.20 38.41 -14.36
CA ASN A 29 -29.76 37.23 -13.70
C ASN A 29 -28.69 36.25 -13.21
N TYR A 30 -27.50 36.73 -12.81
CA TYR A 30 -26.44 35.89 -12.30
C TYR A 30 -26.72 35.36 -10.91
N ASP A 31 -27.56 36.04 -10.13
CA ASP A 31 -28.04 35.60 -8.82
C ASP A 31 -28.78 34.25 -8.84
N SER A 32 -29.47 33.95 -9.92
CA SER A 32 -30.24 32.73 -10.15
C SER A 32 -29.50 31.71 -11.05
N SER A 33 -28.46 32.13 -11.74
CA SER A 33 -27.67 31.27 -12.63
C SER A 33 -26.80 30.31 -11.83
N THR A 34 -26.88 29.02 -12.14
CA THR A 34 -25.99 27.99 -11.58
C THR A 34 -24.75 27.71 -12.44
N THR A 35 -24.71 28.28 -13.65
CA THR A 35 -23.65 28.04 -14.65
C THR A 35 -22.76 29.24 -14.89
N GLN A 36 -23.07 30.40 -14.27
CA GLN A 36 -22.21 31.56 -14.36
C GLN A 36 -20.88 31.31 -13.71
N GLY A 37 -19.78 31.61 -14.38
CA GLY A 37 -18.40 31.33 -13.91
C GLY A 37 -18.02 32.19 -12.70
N VAL A 38 -16.98 31.77 -12.03
CA VAL A 38 -16.32 32.51 -10.94
C VAL A 38 -15.83 33.88 -11.47
N GLY A 39 -16.03 34.92 -10.68
CA GLY A 39 -15.58 36.27 -11.05
C GLY A 39 -16.31 37.39 -10.31
N SER A 40 -15.90 38.62 -10.58
CA SER A 40 -16.56 39.83 -10.11
C SER A 40 -17.27 40.49 -11.28
N TYR A 41 -18.55 40.77 -11.10
CA TYR A 41 -19.45 41.30 -12.09
C TYR A 41 -19.86 42.69 -11.62
N ALA A 42 -19.19 43.72 -12.18
CA ALA A 42 -19.41 45.11 -11.83
C ALA A 42 -20.81 45.55 -12.20
N ASP A 43 -21.44 46.34 -11.34
CA ASP A 43 -22.77 46.94 -11.52
C ASP A 43 -23.90 45.92 -11.81
N ASP A 44 -23.71 44.61 -11.48
CA ASP A 44 -24.75 43.61 -11.72
C ASP A 44 -25.91 43.72 -10.73
N LEU A 45 -25.67 44.22 -9.51
CA LEU A 45 -26.73 44.39 -8.51
C LEU A 45 -27.36 45.74 -8.57
N SER A 46 -28.62 45.80 -9.00
CA SER A 46 -29.42 47.03 -9.06
C SER A 46 -30.44 47.09 -7.91
N ILE A 47 -30.79 48.29 -7.48
CA ILE A 47 -31.89 48.55 -6.54
C ILE A 47 -33.12 48.96 -7.35
N ALA A 48 -34.18 48.14 -7.30
CA ALA A 48 -35.43 48.39 -8.01
C ALA A 48 -36.39 49.28 -7.20
N ALA A 49 -36.39 49.15 -5.87
CA ALA A 49 -37.24 49.92 -4.99
C ALA A 49 -36.72 49.97 -3.56
N ALA A 50 -37.01 51.06 -2.85
CA ALA A 50 -36.78 51.20 -1.41
C ALA A 50 -38.08 51.02 -0.63
N VAL A 51 -38.02 50.31 0.52
CA VAL A 51 -39.13 50.13 1.44
C VAL A 51 -38.83 50.88 2.72
N GLY A 52 -39.70 51.81 3.07
CA GLY A 52 -39.53 52.66 4.25
C GLY A 52 -40.01 52.06 5.56
N ALA A 53 -39.47 52.59 6.68
CA ALA A 53 -39.95 52.44 8.01
C ALA A 53 -40.04 53.77 8.72
N ASP A 54 -40.67 53.83 9.89
CA ASP A 54 -40.79 55.01 10.74
C ASP A 54 -41.41 56.21 10.03
N GLY A 55 -42.34 55.95 9.10
CA GLY A 55 -43.04 56.98 8.38
C GLY A 55 -42.39 57.41 7.05
N PHE A 56 -41.31 56.76 6.62
CA PHE A 56 -40.65 57.05 5.33
C PHE A 56 -41.56 56.82 4.15
N VAL A 57 -41.71 57.88 3.31
CA VAL A 57 -42.47 57.83 2.07
C VAL A 57 -41.53 58.18 0.92
N THR A 58 -41.31 57.26 -0.02
CA THR A 58 -40.36 57.38 -1.14
C THR A 58 -40.60 58.64 -1.96
N GLY A 59 -41.86 59.05 -2.11
CA GLY A 59 -42.23 60.25 -2.86
C GLY A 59 -41.79 61.61 -2.24
N ASN A 60 -41.33 61.60 -0.98
CA ASN A 60 -40.79 62.79 -0.32
C ASN A 60 -39.25 62.92 -0.51
N TYR A 61 -38.62 62.01 -1.21
CA TYR A 61 -37.14 61.93 -1.39
C TYR A 61 -36.81 61.89 -2.90
N ALA A 62 -35.75 62.57 -3.29
CA ALA A 62 -35.11 62.37 -4.58
C ALA A 62 -34.04 61.24 -4.37
N ILE A 63 -34.41 59.98 -4.59
CA ILE A 63 -33.54 58.81 -4.37
C ILE A 63 -32.79 58.51 -5.67
N THR A 64 -31.46 58.49 -5.59
CA THR A 64 -30.59 57.93 -6.61
C THR A 64 -30.18 56.55 -6.17
N TYR A 65 -30.30 55.56 -7.05
CA TYR A 65 -29.88 54.21 -6.83
C TYR A 65 -28.56 53.95 -7.58
N ASP A 66 -27.51 53.63 -6.82
CA ASP A 66 -26.21 53.21 -7.38
C ASP A 66 -26.16 51.70 -7.39
N ALA A 67 -25.63 51.12 -8.44
CA ALA A 67 -25.46 49.67 -8.58
C ALA A 67 -24.31 49.14 -7.70
N GLY A 68 -24.39 47.89 -7.37
CA GLY A 68 -23.34 47.15 -6.65
C GLY A 68 -22.79 46.01 -7.49
N ASP A 69 -21.67 45.46 -7.06
CA ASP A 69 -21.00 44.34 -7.72
C ASP A 69 -21.50 43.02 -7.17
N LEU A 70 -21.58 41.97 -8.03
CA LEU A 70 -21.78 40.58 -7.65
C LEU A 70 -20.47 39.85 -7.77
N THR A 71 -20.05 39.17 -6.69
CA THR A 71 -18.90 38.27 -6.73
C THR A 71 -19.37 36.81 -6.62
N ILE A 72 -18.89 35.97 -7.53
CA ILE A 72 -19.07 34.53 -7.49
C ILE A 72 -17.74 33.91 -7.11
N ASP A 73 -17.71 33.28 -5.94
CA ASP A 73 -16.50 32.66 -5.40
C ASP A 73 -16.31 31.21 -5.89
N PRO A 74 -15.05 30.72 -5.98
CA PRO A 74 -14.75 29.33 -6.34
C PRO A 74 -15.35 28.34 -5.34
N ARG A 75 -15.98 27.28 -5.86
CA ARG A 75 -16.52 26.20 -5.02
C ARG A 75 -15.37 25.34 -4.46
N PRO A 76 -15.25 25.21 -3.12
CA PRO A 76 -14.19 24.39 -2.53
C PRO A 76 -14.48 22.89 -2.71
N ILE A 77 -13.46 22.17 -3.17
CA ILE A 77 -13.45 20.71 -3.27
C ILE A 77 -12.07 20.16 -2.87
N THR A 78 -12.04 18.93 -2.39
CA THR A 78 -10.78 18.21 -2.12
C THR A 78 -10.73 16.93 -2.94
N LEU A 79 -9.70 16.79 -3.74
CA LEU A 79 -9.35 15.56 -4.48
C LEU A 79 -8.19 14.88 -3.79
N ARG A 80 -8.34 13.60 -3.44
CA ARG A 80 -7.28 12.80 -2.81
C ARG A 80 -6.84 11.68 -3.74
N ALA A 81 -5.52 11.48 -3.89
CA ALA A 81 -4.98 10.27 -4.51
C ALA A 81 -5.37 9.07 -3.66
N ASN A 82 -5.83 7.98 -4.28
CA ASN A 82 -6.11 6.75 -3.56
C ASN A 82 -4.80 6.08 -3.16
N ASP A 83 -4.81 5.40 -2.02
CA ASP A 83 -3.68 4.61 -1.55
C ASP A 83 -3.40 3.47 -2.54
N ARG A 84 -2.13 3.13 -2.72
CA ARG A 84 -1.69 2.10 -3.67
C ARG A 84 -0.78 1.11 -2.97
N SER A 85 -0.70 -0.10 -3.53
CA SER A 85 0.27 -1.10 -3.08
C SER A 85 0.96 -1.77 -4.25
N LYS A 86 2.15 -2.31 -3.97
CA LYS A 86 2.90 -3.19 -4.87
C LYS A 86 3.67 -4.21 -4.06
N ILE A 87 4.13 -5.28 -4.71
CA ILE A 87 5.01 -6.28 -4.11
C ILE A 87 6.47 -5.83 -4.29
N TYR A 88 7.32 -6.08 -3.29
CA TYR A 88 8.75 -5.86 -3.36
C TYR A 88 9.36 -6.46 -4.63
N GLY A 89 10.17 -5.68 -5.33
CA GLY A 89 10.78 -6.07 -6.60
C GLY A 89 9.94 -5.76 -7.85
N ASP A 90 8.67 -5.37 -7.71
CA ASP A 90 7.82 -5.01 -8.84
C ASP A 90 7.76 -3.49 -9.03
N THR A 91 7.38 -3.06 -10.23
CA THR A 91 7.02 -1.68 -10.53
C THR A 91 5.51 -1.49 -10.46
N LEU A 92 5.05 -0.28 -10.17
CA LEU A 92 3.66 0.11 -10.12
C LEU A 92 3.37 1.19 -11.16
N THR A 93 2.32 1.01 -11.96
CA THR A 93 1.79 2.08 -12.81
C THR A 93 0.66 2.77 -12.07
N LEU A 94 0.80 4.07 -11.80
CA LEU A 94 -0.18 4.85 -11.04
C LEU A 94 -1.46 5.12 -11.85
N GLY A 95 -1.34 5.31 -13.17
CA GLY A 95 -2.45 5.70 -14.03
C GLY A 95 -2.90 7.14 -13.76
N THR A 96 -4.13 7.47 -14.11
CA THR A 96 -4.69 8.84 -13.99
C THR A 96 -6.07 8.89 -13.33
N THR A 97 -6.63 7.75 -12.96
CA THR A 97 -8.02 7.64 -12.46
C THR A 97 -8.10 7.17 -11.01
N SER A 98 -6.94 6.92 -10.36
CA SER A 98 -6.89 6.43 -8.98
C SER A 98 -6.95 7.59 -7.98
N PHE A 99 -8.09 8.26 -7.92
CA PHE A 99 -8.38 9.36 -7.00
C PHE A 99 -9.84 9.35 -6.55
N SER A 100 -10.16 10.15 -5.55
CA SER A 100 -11.51 10.33 -5.03
C SER A 100 -11.76 11.78 -4.63
N LEU A 101 -13.03 12.22 -4.73
CA LEU A 101 -13.51 13.45 -4.13
C LEU A 101 -13.80 13.18 -2.65
N THR A 102 -13.02 13.77 -1.75
CA THR A 102 -13.12 13.52 -0.29
C THR A 102 -13.86 14.64 0.45
N SER A 103 -13.96 15.83 -0.14
CA SER A 103 -14.71 16.94 0.43
C SER A 103 -15.31 17.81 -0.65
N GLY A 104 -16.44 18.46 -0.36
CA GLY A 104 -17.20 19.29 -1.29
C GLY A 104 -18.06 18.47 -2.25
N SER A 105 -18.53 19.10 -3.31
CA SER A 105 -19.33 18.48 -4.37
C SER A 105 -19.17 19.22 -5.69
N TYR A 106 -19.25 18.52 -6.80
CA TYR A 106 -19.33 19.17 -8.11
C TYR A 106 -20.66 19.88 -8.30
N ALA A 107 -20.66 20.97 -9.07
CA ALA A 107 -21.86 21.65 -9.51
C ALA A 107 -22.36 21.06 -10.85
N ASN A 108 -23.61 21.32 -11.20
CA ASN A 108 -24.16 21.16 -12.56
C ASN A 108 -23.89 19.81 -13.23
N SER A 109 -23.78 18.72 -12.47
CA SER A 109 -23.36 17.40 -12.98
C SER A 109 -21.96 17.36 -13.60
N GLU A 110 -21.12 18.33 -13.28
CA GLU A 110 -19.72 18.36 -13.66
C GLU A 110 -18.93 17.25 -12.96
N SER A 111 -17.76 16.91 -13.48
CA SER A 111 -16.87 15.92 -12.85
C SER A 111 -15.42 16.10 -13.29
N VAL A 112 -14.50 15.51 -12.52
CA VAL A 112 -13.12 15.32 -12.92
C VAL A 112 -12.97 13.90 -13.46
N SER A 113 -12.45 13.76 -14.68
CA SER A 113 -12.28 12.46 -15.34
C SER A 113 -10.94 11.80 -15.03
N SER A 114 -9.91 12.61 -14.84
CA SER A 114 -8.56 12.14 -14.53
C SER A 114 -7.75 13.22 -13.82
N VAL A 115 -6.63 12.78 -13.23
CA VAL A 115 -5.67 13.64 -12.54
C VAL A 115 -4.25 13.23 -12.93
N ALA A 116 -3.26 14.09 -12.69
CA ALA A 116 -1.86 13.66 -12.73
C ALA A 116 -1.49 13.06 -11.37
N LEU A 117 -1.02 11.82 -11.39
CA LEU A 117 -0.50 11.11 -10.22
C LEU A 117 1.01 10.87 -10.41
N ALA A 118 1.78 11.04 -9.33
CA ALA A 118 3.22 10.79 -9.32
C ALA A 118 3.66 10.25 -7.95
N SER A 119 4.68 9.39 -7.96
CA SER A 119 5.36 8.99 -6.74
C SER A 119 6.41 10.05 -6.38
N VAL A 120 6.34 10.60 -5.18
CA VAL A 120 7.19 11.71 -4.73
C VAL A 120 8.66 11.31 -4.72
N SER A 121 8.95 10.08 -4.29
CA SER A 121 10.30 9.53 -4.17
C SER A 121 10.64 8.53 -5.30
N ASN A 122 9.79 8.41 -6.33
CA ASN A 122 9.87 7.42 -7.40
C ASN A 122 9.84 5.97 -6.91
N TYR A 123 9.18 5.70 -5.78
CA TYR A 123 9.05 4.34 -5.24
C TYR A 123 8.13 3.46 -6.08
N ASP A 124 7.24 4.05 -6.88
CA ASP A 124 6.40 3.35 -7.86
C ASP A 124 7.25 2.57 -8.88
N SER A 125 8.32 3.16 -9.37
CA SER A 125 9.24 2.57 -10.36
C SER A 125 10.43 1.84 -9.75
N SER A 126 10.77 2.09 -8.48
CA SER A 126 11.87 1.44 -7.77
C SER A 126 11.56 -0.03 -7.49
N THR A 127 12.43 -0.93 -7.87
CA THR A 127 12.34 -2.37 -7.54
C THR A 127 13.08 -2.73 -6.25
N THR A 128 13.93 -1.83 -5.73
CA THR A 128 14.80 -2.06 -4.57
C THR A 128 14.33 -1.35 -3.30
N GLN A 129 13.29 -0.53 -3.37
CA GLN A 129 12.74 0.12 -2.19
C GLN A 129 12.18 -0.94 -1.23
N ALA A 130 12.58 -0.88 0.04
CA ALA A 130 12.23 -1.88 1.04
C ALA A 130 10.71 -1.96 1.31
N VAL A 131 10.29 -3.09 1.85
CA VAL A 131 8.93 -3.32 2.35
C VAL A 131 8.58 -2.29 3.42
N GLY A 132 7.34 -1.76 3.37
CA GLY A 132 6.87 -0.76 4.32
C GLY A 132 5.72 0.10 3.81
N ASN A 133 5.25 0.97 4.69
CA ASN A 133 4.25 2.00 4.37
C ASN A 133 4.92 3.36 4.22
N TYR A 134 4.65 4.02 3.11
CA TYR A 134 5.21 5.33 2.74
C TYR A 134 4.07 6.33 2.65
N ALA A 135 3.89 7.08 3.72
CA ALA A 135 2.82 8.07 3.84
C ALA A 135 3.01 9.22 2.86
N ASN A 136 1.90 9.65 2.24
CA ASN A 136 1.86 10.75 1.27
C ASN A 136 2.78 10.55 0.05
N GLU A 137 3.12 9.32 -0.29
CA GLU A 137 4.04 9.03 -1.39
C GLU A 137 3.38 9.21 -2.76
N ILE A 138 2.04 9.07 -2.86
CA ILE A 138 1.31 9.27 -4.12
C ILE A 138 0.77 10.69 -4.16
N SER A 139 1.49 11.56 -4.83
CA SER A 139 1.04 12.94 -5.07
C SER A 139 -0.02 13.02 -6.17
N ILE A 140 -0.87 14.03 -6.08
CA ILE A 140 -1.95 14.31 -7.03
C ILE A 140 -1.87 15.78 -7.47
N SER A 141 -2.11 16.05 -8.75
CA SER A 141 -2.18 17.37 -9.31
C SER A 141 -3.01 17.37 -10.61
N SER A 142 -3.27 18.56 -11.14
CA SER A 142 -3.83 18.77 -12.48
C SER A 142 -5.08 17.95 -12.79
N ALA A 143 -6.23 18.42 -12.29
CA ALA A 143 -7.53 17.83 -12.64
C ALA A 143 -7.88 18.07 -14.12
N VAL A 144 -8.29 17.00 -14.81
CA VAL A 144 -8.78 17.04 -16.19
C VAL A 144 -10.29 16.98 -16.18
N ALA A 145 -10.91 17.91 -16.88
CA ALA A 145 -12.34 18.15 -16.90
C ALA A 145 -13.15 17.07 -17.63
N ALA A 146 -14.37 16.83 -17.12
CA ALA A 146 -15.44 16.15 -17.82
C ALA A 146 -16.79 16.78 -17.44
N GLY A 147 -17.81 16.59 -18.26
CA GLY A 147 -19.16 17.09 -17.97
C GLY A 147 -19.28 18.62 -17.86
N GLY A 148 -18.40 19.37 -18.52
CA GLY A 148 -18.41 20.85 -18.46
C GLY A 148 -17.61 21.44 -17.30
N PHE A 149 -16.88 20.63 -16.51
CA PHE A 149 -16.03 21.08 -15.39
C PHE A 149 -15.00 22.11 -15.87
N VAL A 150 -14.99 23.27 -15.22
CA VAL A 150 -14.00 24.33 -15.44
C VAL A 150 -13.21 24.52 -14.16
N THR A 151 -11.92 24.21 -14.20
CA THR A 151 -11.03 24.26 -12.99
C THR A 151 -11.06 25.62 -12.29
N GLY A 152 -11.18 26.71 -13.03
CA GLY A 152 -11.29 28.08 -12.49
C GLY A 152 -12.52 28.33 -11.62
N ASN A 153 -13.57 27.51 -11.75
CA ASN A 153 -14.77 27.59 -10.92
C ASN A 153 -14.64 26.87 -9.57
N TYR A 154 -13.48 26.26 -9.30
CA TYR A 154 -13.26 25.48 -8.09
C TYR A 154 -11.97 25.89 -7.36
N ALA A 155 -12.04 25.96 -6.05
CA ALA A 155 -10.88 26.00 -5.17
C ALA A 155 -10.49 24.56 -4.83
N ILE A 156 -9.57 23.97 -5.62
CA ILE A 156 -9.20 22.56 -5.51
C ILE A 156 -8.05 22.37 -4.54
N THR A 157 -8.29 21.61 -3.48
CA THR A 157 -7.25 21.08 -2.61
C THR A 157 -6.87 19.68 -3.08
N TYR A 158 -5.56 19.39 -3.10
CA TYR A 158 -5.01 18.10 -3.49
C TYR A 158 -4.36 17.42 -2.30
N ASP A 159 -4.90 16.27 -1.90
CA ASP A 159 -4.37 15.44 -0.81
C ASP A 159 -3.67 14.21 -1.37
N ALA A 160 -2.50 13.90 -0.84
CA ALA A 160 -1.73 12.75 -1.24
C ALA A 160 -2.33 11.44 -0.69
N GLY A 161 -2.03 10.34 -1.38
CA GLY A 161 -2.28 8.97 -0.93
C GLY A 161 -0.99 8.29 -0.49
N ASP A 162 -1.12 7.13 0.17
CA ASP A 162 -0.01 6.35 0.68
C ASP A 162 0.39 5.25 -0.31
N LEU A 163 1.65 4.82 -0.25
CA LEU A 163 2.15 3.65 -0.97
C LEU A 163 2.58 2.58 0.04
N THR A 164 2.00 1.37 -0.09
CA THR A 164 2.45 0.19 0.63
C THR A 164 3.30 -0.69 -0.28
N ILE A 165 4.47 -1.10 0.18
CA ILE A 165 5.28 -2.13 -0.48
C ILE A 165 5.17 -3.38 0.38
N ASP A 166 4.53 -4.42 -0.16
CA ASP A 166 4.29 -5.68 0.51
C ASP A 166 5.45 -6.66 0.30
N GLN A 167 5.63 -7.60 1.22
CA GLN A 167 6.64 -8.66 1.12
C GLN A 167 6.39 -9.53 -0.12
N ARG A 168 7.50 -10.00 -0.72
CA ARG A 168 7.45 -10.99 -1.82
C ARG A 168 7.43 -12.39 -1.24
N ALA A 169 6.40 -13.16 -1.56
CA ALA A 169 6.25 -14.53 -1.07
C ALA A 169 7.22 -15.49 -1.77
N ILE A 170 7.96 -16.28 -0.98
CA ILE A 170 8.80 -17.38 -1.45
C ILE A 170 8.69 -18.57 -0.47
N THR A 171 9.02 -19.78 -0.96
CA THR A 171 9.18 -20.96 -0.09
C THR A 171 10.61 -21.48 -0.19
N LEU A 172 11.25 -21.69 0.95
CA LEU A 172 12.53 -22.35 1.11
C LEU A 172 12.32 -23.71 1.76
N SER A 173 12.77 -24.78 1.12
CA SER A 173 12.62 -26.15 1.60
C SER A 173 13.98 -26.72 1.95
N ALA A 174 14.13 -27.29 3.14
CA ALA A 174 15.30 -28.09 3.48
C ALA A 174 15.44 -29.26 2.50
N ALA A 175 16.64 -29.78 2.35
CA ALA A 175 16.89 -31.01 1.61
C ALA A 175 17.00 -32.17 2.58
N ASP A 176 16.52 -33.36 2.18
CA ASP A 176 16.67 -34.58 2.94
C ASP A 176 18.15 -34.82 3.27
N GLN A 177 18.40 -35.31 4.47
CA GLN A 177 19.72 -35.61 4.98
C GLN A 177 19.84 -37.10 5.29
N SER A 178 21.07 -37.63 5.28
CA SER A 178 21.28 -39.00 5.69
C SER A 178 22.60 -39.16 6.44
N LYS A 179 22.62 -40.17 7.34
CA LYS A 179 23.82 -40.61 8.07
C LYS A 179 23.82 -42.10 8.22
N ILE A 180 24.96 -42.64 8.64
CA ILE A 180 25.11 -44.06 9.03
C ILE A 180 24.90 -44.18 10.55
N TYR A 181 24.23 -45.23 10.98
CA TYR A 181 24.05 -45.54 12.39
C TYR A 181 25.42 -45.55 13.14
N GLY A 182 25.45 -44.85 14.25
CA GLY A 182 26.66 -44.66 15.05
C GLY A 182 27.49 -43.42 14.74
N ASP A 183 27.18 -42.70 13.64
CA ASP A 183 27.88 -41.47 13.26
C ASP A 183 27.03 -40.23 13.62
N ALA A 184 27.69 -39.11 13.87
CA ALA A 184 27.07 -37.80 13.93
C ALA A 184 27.04 -37.17 12.53
N LEU A 185 26.04 -36.32 12.26
CA LEU A 185 25.86 -35.54 11.02
C LEU A 185 25.98 -34.05 11.34
N SER A 186 26.74 -33.34 10.54
CA SER A 186 26.71 -31.87 10.53
C SER A 186 25.81 -31.40 9.41
N LEU A 187 24.72 -30.69 9.74
CA LEU A 187 23.71 -30.26 8.78
C LEU A 187 24.21 -29.14 7.86
N GLY A 188 25.15 -28.29 8.33
CA GLY A 188 25.62 -27.14 7.59
C GLY A 188 24.53 -26.09 7.43
N SER A 189 24.61 -25.28 6.36
CA SER A 189 23.66 -24.17 6.11
C SER A 189 23.23 -24.05 4.65
N SER A 190 23.65 -24.97 3.78
CA SER A 190 23.44 -24.87 2.32
C SER A 190 22.54 -25.98 1.75
N ALA A 191 22.11 -26.93 2.59
CA ALA A 191 21.26 -28.04 2.16
C ALA A 191 19.78 -27.61 2.09
N PHE A 192 19.46 -26.71 1.17
CA PHE A 192 18.11 -26.23 0.94
C PHE A 192 17.92 -25.81 -0.53
N SER A 193 16.68 -25.59 -0.93
CA SER A 193 16.31 -25.05 -2.23
C SER A 193 15.11 -24.12 -2.12
N LYS A 194 15.00 -23.13 -3.05
CA LYS A 194 13.78 -22.36 -3.23
C LYS A 194 12.83 -23.17 -4.12
N THR A 195 11.67 -23.51 -3.59
CA THR A 195 10.67 -24.36 -4.28
C THR A 195 9.50 -23.56 -4.87
N VAL A 196 9.13 -22.41 -4.27
CA VAL A 196 8.04 -21.55 -4.75
C VAL A 196 8.51 -20.10 -4.81
N GLY A 197 7.87 -19.30 -5.68
CA GLY A 197 8.11 -17.87 -5.85
C GLY A 197 9.39 -17.55 -6.62
N THR A 198 9.74 -16.28 -6.67
CA THR A 198 10.95 -15.77 -7.34
C THR A 198 11.63 -14.73 -6.46
N TYR A 199 12.95 -14.71 -6.47
CA TYR A 199 13.69 -13.59 -5.90
C TYR A 199 13.51 -12.32 -6.73
N ALA A 200 13.59 -11.16 -6.10
CA ALA A 200 13.65 -9.87 -6.76
C ALA A 200 15.12 -9.49 -7.10
N ASN A 201 15.31 -8.56 -8.02
CA ASN A 201 16.57 -7.81 -8.23
C ASN A 201 17.85 -8.67 -8.36
N SER A 202 17.78 -9.92 -8.81
CA SER A 202 18.91 -10.88 -8.79
C SER A 202 19.39 -11.24 -7.39
N GLU A 203 18.60 -11.03 -6.37
CA GLU A 203 18.86 -11.46 -5.00
C GLU A 203 18.83 -12.99 -4.90
N LEU A 204 19.51 -13.54 -3.89
CA LEU A 204 19.57 -15.00 -3.70
C LEU A 204 19.80 -15.31 -2.22
N ALA A 205 18.96 -16.14 -1.62
CA ALA A 205 19.29 -16.78 -0.34
C ALA A 205 20.40 -17.81 -0.57
N THR A 206 21.49 -17.72 0.19
CA THR A 206 22.66 -18.59 0.06
C THR A 206 22.94 -19.42 1.30
N SER A 207 22.32 -19.10 2.41
CA SER A 207 22.48 -19.79 3.68
C SER A 207 21.20 -19.73 4.49
N VAL A 208 20.93 -20.81 5.22
CA VAL A 208 19.81 -20.95 6.15
C VAL A 208 20.29 -21.57 7.46
N SER A 209 19.49 -21.49 8.52
CA SER A 209 19.68 -22.25 9.73
C SER A 209 18.96 -23.61 9.58
N LEU A 210 19.71 -24.70 9.66
CA LEU A 210 19.16 -26.06 9.68
C LEU A 210 19.37 -26.66 11.09
N THR A 211 18.33 -27.30 11.61
CA THR A 211 18.37 -27.96 12.93
C THR A 211 17.62 -29.29 12.86
N SER A 212 18.09 -30.27 13.64
CA SER A 212 17.39 -31.55 13.85
C SER A 212 16.43 -31.40 15.02
N THR A 213 15.14 -31.59 14.78
CA THR A 213 14.06 -31.33 15.74
C THR A 213 14.21 -32.15 17.02
N ASN A 214 14.63 -33.40 16.88
CA ASN A 214 14.86 -34.34 18.00
C ASN A 214 16.35 -34.58 18.28
N SER A 215 17.24 -33.79 17.70
CA SER A 215 18.70 -33.94 17.81
C SER A 215 19.23 -35.31 17.30
N TYR A 216 18.53 -35.89 16.32
CA TYR A 216 18.95 -37.17 15.75
C TYR A 216 20.18 -37.05 14.86
N ASP A 217 20.47 -35.84 14.37
CA ASP A 217 21.72 -35.54 13.65
C ASP A 217 22.96 -35.85 14.48
N SER A 218 22.97 -35.47 15.74
CA SER A 218 24.08 -35.65 16.67
C SER A 218 24.03 -36.98 17.45
N SER A 219 22.88 -37.67 17.51
CA SER A 219 22.70 -38.92 18.21
C SER A 219 23.44 -40.09 17.53
N THR A 220 24.28 -40.81 18.25
CA THR A 220 24.97 -42.01 17.76
C THR A 220 24.16 -43.30 18.02
N THR A 221 23.09 -43.23 18.80
CA THR A 221 22.30 -44.40 19.25
C THR A 221 20.90 -44.46 18.65
N GLN A 222 20.48 -43.40 17.89
CA GLN A 222 19.20 -43.40 17.24
C GLN A 222 19.13 -44.52 16.20
N SER A 223 18.04 -45.30 16.22
CA SER A 223 17.84 -46.47 15.36
C SER A 223 17.83 -46.13 13.87
N VAL A 224 18.14 -47.13 13.07
CA VAL A 224 18.00 -47.08 11.60
C VAL A 224 16.53 -46.84 11.21
N GLY A 225 16.29 -45.94 10.29
CA GLY A 225 14.92 -45.56 9.82
C GLY A 225 14.88 -44.26 9.05
N SER A 226 13.68 -43.92 8.60
CA SER A 226 13.33 -42.60 8.04
C SER A 226 12.56 -41.81 9.10
N TYR A 227 12.97 -40.59 9.35
CA TYR A 227 12.40 -39.66 10.31
C TYR A 227 11.87 -38.45 9.57
N GLU A 228 10.55 -38.44 9.40
CA GLU A 228 9.84 -37.39 8.63
C GLU A 228 9.94 -36.05 9.36
N ASP A 229 10.11 -34.97 8.59
CA ASP A 229 10.20 -33.58 9.07
C ASP A 229 11.25 -33.35 10.17
N GLU A 230 12.25 -34.20 10.27
CA GLU A 230 13.29 -34.12 11.31
C GLU A 230 14.26 -32.95 11.09
N ILE A 231 14.47 -32.53 9.81
CA ILE A 231 15.34 -31.42 9.45
C ILE A 231 14.51 -30.17 9.29
N SER A 232 14.47 -29.35 10.31
CA SER A 232 13.81 -28.04 10.27
C SER A 232 14.73 -26.96 9.70
N ILE A 233 14.12 -25.95 9.07
CA ILE A 233 14.78 -24.85 8.39
C ILE A 233 14.23 -23.52 8.90
N SER A 234 15.11 -22.53 9.06
CA SER A 234 14.74 -21.16 9.46
C SER A 234 15.81 -20.17 9.05
N SER A 235 15.53 -18.87 9.21
CA SER A 235 16.48 -17.75 9.06
C SER A 235 17.33 -17.82 7.81
N ALA A 236 16.96 -17.10 6.78
CA ALA A 236 17.71 -17.04 5.53
C ALA A 236 18.62 -15.81 5.47
N THR A 237 19.85 -16.03 4.99
CA THR A 237 20.76 -14.95 4.60
C THR A 237 21.21 -15.14 3.16
N GLY A 238 21.64 -14.04 2.49
CA GLY A 238 21.91 -14.15 1.07
C GLY A 238 22.82 -13.08 0.48
N THR A 239 22.87 -13.05 -0.82
CA THR A 239 23.66 -12.13 -1.65
C THR A 239 22.80 -11.31 -2.58
N GLY A 240 23.41 -10.35 -3.30
CA GLY A 240 22.70 -9.49 -4.25
C GLY A 240 21.78 -8.47 -3.59
N GLY A 241 21.93 -8.20 -2.30
CA GLY A 241 21.04 -7.30 -1.56
C GLY A 241 19.88 -8.01 -0.85
N PHE A 242 19.87 -9.34 -0.82
CA PHE A 242 18.83 -10.12 -0.14
C PHE A 242 18.69 -9.71 1.33
N LEU A 243 17.49 -9.28 1.68
CA LEU A 243 17.08 -9.02 3.06
C LEU A 243 15.83 -9.86 3.36
N GLU A 244 15.91 -10.71 4.38
CA GLU A 244 14.79 -11.58 4.78
C GLU A 244 13.49 -10.79 5.03
N SER A 245 13.61 -9.57 5.57
CA SER A 245 12.48 -8.67 5.85
C SER A 245 11.69 -8.23 4.60
N ASN A 246 12.28 -8.34 3.41
CA ASN A 246 11.60 -8.01 2.16
C ASN A 246 10.79 -9.18 1.59
N TYR A 247 10.85 -10.34 2.25
CA TYR A 247 10.20 -11.56 1.81
C TYR A 247 9.26 -12.12 2.89
N ASP A 248 8.14 -12.65 2.44
CA ASP A 248 7.29 -13.54 3.23
C ASP A 248 7.74 -14.98 2.95
N ILE A 249 8.60 -15.51 3.85
CA ILE A 249 9.26 -16.80 3.65
C ILE A 249 8.50 -17.90 4.36
N SER A 250 7.94 -18.83 3.58
CA SER A 250 7.48 -20.11 4.09
C SER A 250 8.65 -21.09 4.14
N TYR A 251 8.83 -21.77 5.27
CA TYR A 251 9.86 -22.77 5.47
C TYR A 251 9.24 -24.17 5.50
N THR A 252 9.82 -25.13 4.73
CA THR A 252 9.38 -26.52 4.68
C THR A 252 10.50 -27.44 5.15
N SER A 253 10.20 -28.27 6.14
CA SER A 253 11.10 -29.28 6.70
C SER A 253 11.45 -30.39 5.70
N ALA A 254 12.42 -31.22 6.05
CA ALA A 254 12.84 -32.39 5.26
C ALA A 254 13.14 -33.57 6.18
N ASP A 255 13.37 -34.73 5.60
CA ASP A 255 13.57 -36.00 6.31
C ASP A 255 15.04 -36.23 6.67
N LEU A 256 15.24 -36.97 7.76
CA LEU A 256 16.55 -37.59 8.10
C LEU A 256 16.48 -39.10 7.94
N ILE A 257 17.37 -39.67 7.12
CA ILE A 257 17.50 -41.12 6.93
C ILE A 257 18.74 -41.63 7.67
N ILE A 258 18.55 -42.56 8.60
CA ILE A 258 19.66 -43.26 9.28
C ILE A 258 19.82 -44.63 8.65
N ASN A 259 20.91 -44.81 7.95
CA ASN A 259 21.25 -46.02 7.23
C ASN A 259 21.96 -47.04 8.14
N LYS A 260 21.86 -48.33 7.77
CA LYS A 260 22.58 -49.38 8.46
C LYS A 260 24.10 -49.19 8.32
N ARG A 261 24.83 -49.41 9.43
CA ARG A 261 26.30 -49.50 9.40
C ARG A 261 26.69 -50.82 8.77
N PRO A 262 27.48 -50.83 7.71
CA PRO A 262 27.99 -52.09 7.18
C PRO A 262 28.98 -52.76 8.12
N ILE A 263 28.83 -54.04 8.27
CA ILE A 263 29.81 -54.91 8.97
C ILE A 263 29.99 -56.16 8.14
N GLU A 264 31.19 -56.68 8.10
CA GLU A 264 31.52 -57.93 7.46
C GLU A 264 32.01 -58.91 8.51
N LEU A 265 31.48 -60.14 8.51
CA LEU A 265 31.85 -61.21 9.39
C LEU A 265 32.43 -62.33 8.55
N THR A 266 33.68 -62.68 8.83
CA THR A 266 34.36 -63.80 8.15
C THR A 266 34.53 -64.95 9.14
N ALA A 267 34.08 -66.18 8.77
CA ALA A 267 34.30 -67.38 9.55
C ALA A 267 35.77 -67.70 9.57
N GLY A 268 36.30 -68.03 10.76
CA GLY A 268 37.68 -68.51 10.93
C GLY A 268 37.85 -69.95 10.41
N ASP A 269 38.98 -70.18 9.80
CA ASP A 269 39.35 -71.52 9.32
C ASP A 269 39.37 -72.51 10.45
N GLN A 270 38.88 -73.72 10.18
CA GLN A 270 38.86 -74.84 11.15
C GLN A 270 39.50 -76.05 10.52
N THR A 271 40.14 -76.82 11.36
CA THR A 271 40.76 -78.11 10.97
C THR A 271 40.23 -79.23 11.84
N LYS A 272 40.10 -80.40 11.27
CA LYS A 272 39.83 -81.66 12.03
C LYS A 272 40.67 -82.83 11.52
N ILE A 273 40.87 -83.85 12.37
CA ILE A 273 41.51 -85.10 11.99
C ILE A 273 40.45 -86.00 11.36
N TYR A 274 40.87 -86.81 10.37
CA TYR A 274 39.95 -87.76 9.74
C TYR A 274 39.40 -88.74 10.74
N GLY A 275 38.10 -88.95 10.78
CA GLY A 275 37.41 -89.83 11.72
C GLY A 275 36.88 -89.14 12.98
N ASP A 276 37.34 -87.92 13.32
CA ASP A 276 36.85 -87.15 14.48
C ASP A 276 35.65 -86.28 14.14
N SER A 277 34.87 -85.92 15.13
CA SER A 277 33.83 -84.89 15.03
C SER A 277 34.43 -83.50 15.32
N LEU A 278 33.99 -82.42 14.62
CA LEU A 278 34.35 -81.05 14.92
C LEU A 278 33.12 -80.32 15.47
N ASN A 279 33.26 -79.75 16.66
CA ASN A 279 32.29 -78.77 17.16
C ASN A 279 32.74 -77.37 16.73
N LEU A 280 32.04 -76.77 15.81
CA LEU A 280 32.37 -75.46 15.24
C LEU A 280 32.27 -74.31 16.25
N GLY A 281 31.49 -74.49 17.34
CA GLY A 281 31.25 -73.39 18.29
C GLY A 281 30.55 -72.20 17.67
N SER A 282 30.32 -71.12 18.43
CA SER A 282 29.64 -69.90 18.01
C SER A 282 30.55 -68.67 18.06
N SER A 283 31.83 -68.76 18.28
CA SER A 283 32.78 -67.66 18.50
C SER A 283 33.97 -67.63 17.51
N ASN A 284 34.00 -68.55 16.53
CA ASN A 284 35.09 -68.61 15.54
C ASN A 284 34.76 -67.72 14.31
N PHE A 285 34.80 -66.41 14.48
CA PHE A 285 34.63 -65.40 13.41
C PHE A 285 35.54 -64.20 13.71
N SER A 286 35.89 -63.46 12.69
CA SER A 286 36.54 -62.13 12.80
C SER A 286 35.67 -61.05 12.23
N LEU A 287 35.72 -59.90 12.86
CA LEU A 287 35.14 -58.65 12.37
C LEU A 287 36.26 -57.93 11.64
N THR A 288 36.08 -57.64 10.37
CA THR A 288 36.99 -56.86 9.55
C THR A 288 36.50 -55.42 9.35
#